data_eeb1966db0a0e2e05d8902638333f5b0
#
_entry.id   eeb1966db0a0e2e05d8902638333f5b0
#
_cell.length_a   1.000
_cell.length_b   1.000
_cell.length_c   1.000
_cell.angle_alpha   90.00
_cell.angle_beta   90.00
_cell.angle_gamma   90.00
#
_symmetry.space_group_name_H-M   'P 1'
#
loop_
_entity.id
_entity.type
_entity.pdbx_description
1 polymer ?
#
loop_
_entity_poly.entity_id
_entity_poly.type
_entity_poly.pdbx_seq_one_letter_code
_entity_poly.pdbx_strand_id
1 'polypeptide(L)'
;MDWLTGIFAGVQGWLFQTLVQPALFALDMGSLFEDAYAATAWFMVGVLQIIILVAVIGPLQRWRPVEAMDSPADRASIRIDVLYTLIHRLGLFRLALFFTLDPWFDVAFGALRTAGYGTFHLDQLWPGVTDKAAVSLLIYLLVFDFIAYWTHRGQHQLEWWWRLHSLHHSQRQMTMWSDNRSHLLDSVLMDSVIVIVAQLIGVASDQFILIVALTQLSESFQHANVRLWFGRVGERLWVSPRFHRLHHSIGIGHEKQAPTLLTSCGSLPPGEALRLRPGKAGSAVTVGEYKAYAPKLGGQNFGVLLPCWDMLFGTANFELRYDPTGVRDQVEKQRDYGSGFWSQQWLGMKRLFGRA
;
A
#
# COMPACT_ATOMS: atom_id res chain seq x y z
N MET A 1 17.44 14.41 -18.88
CA MET A 1 16.47 14.56 -17.78
C MET A 1 15.82 15.93 -17.77
N ASP A 2 16.55 16.98 -18.05
CA ASP A 2 16.07 18.38 -18.00
C ASP A 2 14.84 18.68 -18.86
N TRP A 3 14.65 17.98 -19.98
CA TRP A 3 13.49 18.12 -20.86
C TRP A 3 12.17 17.61 -20.20
N LEU A 4 12.19 16.44 -19.57
CA LEU A 4 11.00 15.87 -18.90
C LEU A 4 10.58 16.73 -17.69
N THR A 5 11.56 17.14 -16.88
CA THR A 5 11.31 18.03 -15.75
C THR A 5 10.78 19.39 -16.20
N GLY A 6 11.30 19.92 -17.32
CA GLY A 6 10.79 21.16 -17.92
C GLY A 6 9.35 21.07 -18.39
N ILE A 7 8.96 19.95 -19.02
CA ILE A 7 7.56 19.71 -19.42
C ILE A 7 6.66 19.61 -18.17
N PHE A 8 7.07 18.83 -17.17
CA PHE A 8 6.30 18.67 -15.95
C PHE A 8 6.07 20.02 -15.25
N ALA A 9 7.15 20.80 -15.05
CA ALA A 9 7.05 22.14 -14.45
C ALA A 9 6.20 23.11 -15.28
N GLY A 10 6.30 23.04 -16.61
CA GLY A 10 5.47 23.87 -17.50
C GLY A 10 3.98 23.54 -17.38
N VAL A 11 3.62 22.25 -17.36
CA VAL A 11 2.22 21.80 -17.18
C VAL A 11 1.72 22.15 -15.78
N GLN A 12 2.54 21.96 -14.74
CA GLN A 12 2.22 22.35 -13.37
C GLN A 12 1.92 23.85 -13.26
N GLY A 13 2.83 24.68 -13.80
CA GLY A 13 2.66 26.13 -13.79
C GLY A 13 1.40 26.57 -14.54
N TRP A 14 1.14 25.99 -15.71
CA TRP A 14 -0.07 26.27 -16.48
C TRP A 14 -1.34 25.88 -15.71
N LEU A 15 -1.40 24.67 -15.16
CA LEU A 15 -2.55 24.17 -14.39
C LEU A 15 -2.80 25.04 -13.15
N PHE A 16 -1.74 25.37 -12.43
CA PHE A 16 -1.82 26.22 -11.25
C PHE A 16 -2.35 27.62 -11.60
N GLN A 17 -1.72 28.29 -12.57
CA GLN A 17 -2.09 29.67 -12.95
C GLN A 17 -3.48 29.78 -13.56
N THR A 18 -3.90 28.74 -14.32
CA THR A 18 -5.18 28.79 -15.05
C THR A 18 -6.37 28.39 -14.18
N LEU A 19 -6.20 27.44 -13.25
CA LEU A 19 -7.31 26.88 -12.49
C LEU A 19 -7.19 27.12 -10.98
N VAL A 20 -6.03 26.80 -10.39
CA VAL A 20 -5.88 26.78 -8.93
C VAL A 20 -5.76 28.19 -8.37
N GLN A 21 -4.90 29.00 -8.94
CA GLN A 21 -4.66 30.39 -8.50
C GLN A 21 -5.91 31.25 -8.54
N PRO A 22 -6.72 31.28 -9.62
CA PRO A 22 -7.97 32.06 -9.64
C PRO A 22 -8.98 31.57 -8.60
N ALA A 23 -9.05 30.25 -8.34
CA ALA A 23 -9.93 29.69 -7.32
C ALA A 23 -9.50 30.12 -5.91
N LEU A 24 -8.19 30.12 -5.62
CA LEU A 24 -7.66 30.58 -4.33
C LEU A 24 -7.98 32.06 -4.09
N PHE A 25 -7.85 32.91 -5.11
CA PHE A 25 -8.22 34.31 -5.01
C PHE A 25 -9.72 34.49 -4.79
N ALA A 26 -10.55 33.74 -5.51
CA ALA A 26 -12.01 33.81 -5.36
C ALA A 26 -12.49 33.39 -3.96
N LEU A 27 -11.71 32.54 -3.27
CA LEU A 27 -11.98 32.02 -1.92
C LEU A 27 -11.24 32.79 -0.81
N ASP A 28 -10.49 33.85 -1.16
CA ASP A 28 -9.64 34.61 -0.22
C ASP A 28 -8.59 33.74 0.52
N MET A 29 -8.08 32.73 -0.20
CA MET A 29 -7.10 31.74 0.32
C MET A 29 -5.68 32.00 -0.23
N GLY A 30 -5.31 33.25 -0.49
CA GLY A 30 -4.02 33.62 -1.07
C GLY A 30 -2.81 33.19 -0.23
N SER A 31 -2.97 33.02 1.10
CA SER A 31 -1.92 32.51 2.01
C SER A 31 -1.49 31.09 1.69
N LEU A 32 -2.28 30.30 0.93
CA LEU A 32 -2.00 28.89 0.60
C LEU A 32 -1.37 28.70 -0.79
N PHE A 33 -0.82 29.75 -1.39
CA PHE A 33 -0.26 29.68 -2.74
C PHE A 33 0.84 28.63 -2.89
N GLU A 34 1.82 28.60 -1.99
CA GLU A 34 2.94 27.67 -2.06
C GLU A 34 2.48 26.23 -1.86
N ASP A 35 1.61 26.01 -0.87
CA ASP A 35 1.04 24.69 -0.57
C ASP A 35 0.19 24.18 -1.73
N ALA A 36 -0.64 25.01 -2.31
CA ALA A 36 -1.49 24.66 -3.45
C ALA A 36 -0.66 24.42 -4.72
N TYR A 37 0.45 25.14 -4.91
CA TYR A 37 1.38 24.84 -5.98
C TYR A 37 2.03 23.46 -5.81
N ALA A 38 2.50 23.13 -4.60
CA ALA A 38 3.02 21.80 -4.27
C ALA A 38 1.93 20.70 -4.41
N ALA A 39 0.70 20.97 -3.95
CA ALA A 39 -0.43 20.05 -4.13
C ALA A 39 -0.76 19.79 -5.61
N THR A 40 -0.54 20.77 -6.49
CA THR A 40 -0.72 20.59 -7.94
C THR A 40 0.27 19.56 -8.50
N ALA A 41 1.51 19.52 -8.01
CA ALA A 41 2.48 18.48 -8.39
C ALA A 41 2.02 17.10 -7.95
N TRP A 42 1.56 16.95 -6.72
CA TRP A 42 1.02 15.68 -6.21
C TRP A 42 -0.18 15.18 -7.01
N PHE A 43 -1.10 16.07 -7.34
CA PHE A 43 -2.24 15.75 -8.20
C PHE A 43 -1.81 15.25 -9.58
N MET A 44 -0.85 15.94 -10.22
CA MET A 44 -0.34 15.55 -11.54
C MET A 44 0.35 14.19 -11.50
N VAL A 45 1.15 13.92 -10.47
CA VAL A 45 1.77 12.60 -10.24
C VAL A 45 0.70 11.53 -10.09
N GLY A 46 -0.35 11.78 -9.30
CA GLY A 46 -1.47 10.85 -9.13
C GLY A 46 -2.20 10.55 -10.44
N VAL A 47 -2.48 11.58 -11.26
CA VAL A 47 -3.07 11.40 -12.59
C VAL A 47 -2.16 10.56 -13.48
N LEU A 48 -0.85 10.83 -13.51
CA LEU A 48 0.12 10.05 -14.29
C LEU A 48 0.14 8.58 -13.84
N GLN A 49 0.12 8.33 -12.54
CA GLN A 49 0.03 6.97 -11.98
C GLN A 49 -1.25 6.26 -12.46
N ILE A 50 -2.41 6.92 -12.41
CA ILE A 50 -3.67 6.35 -12.89
C ILE A 50 -3.58 6.02 -14.40
N ILE A 51 -2.97 6.89 -15.19
CA ILE A 51 -2.74 6.62 -16.62
C ILE A 51 -1.87 5.36 -16.80
N ILE A 52 -0.78 5.23 -16.05
CA ILE A 52 0.09 4.05 -16.08
C ILE A 52 -0.68 2.78 -15.65
N LEU A 53 -1.48 2.87 -14.58
CA LEU A 53 -2.31 1.75 -14.15
C LEU A 53 -3.23 1.28 -15.27
N VAL A 54 -3.94 2.19 -15.91
CA VAL A 54 -4.92 1.86 -16.96
C VAL A 54 -4.25 1.43 -18.25
N ALA A 55 -3.18 2.13 -18.69
CA ALA A 55 -2.57 1.92 -19.99
C ALA A 55 -1.54 0.78 -20.02
N VAL A 56 -0.90 0.47 -18.89
CA VAL A 56 0.19 -0.53 -18.81
C VAL A 56 -0.24 -1.73 -17.97
N ILE A 57 -0.56 -1.52 -16.70
CA ILE A 57 -0.83 -2.62 -15.77
C ILE A 57 -2.18 -3.28 -16.06
N GLY A 58 -3.18 -2.51 -16.46
CA GLY A 58 -4.51 -3.02 -16.83
C GLY A 58 -4.49 -4.04 -17.97
N PRO A 59 -3.86 -3.76 -19.13
CA PRO A 59 -3.64 -4.75 -20.19
C PRO A 59 -2.84 -5.98 -19.74
N LEU A 60 -1.81 -5.78 -18.93
CA LEU A 60 -0.98 -6.88 -18.42
C LEU A 60 -1.80 -7.85 -17.54
N GLN A 61 -2.66 -7.35 -16.67
CA GLN A 61 -3.59 -8.18 -15.87
C GLN A 61 -4.55 -8.99 -16.75
N ARG A 62 -5.05 -8.40 -17.84
CA ARG A 62 -5.96 -9.09 -18.76
C ARG A 62 -5.26 -10.16 -19.58
N TRP A 63 -4.00 -9.93 -19.91
CA TRP A 63 -3.21 -10.86 -20.72
C TRP A 63 -2.85 -12.16 -19.95
N ARG A 64 -2.45 -12.06 -18.70
CA ARG A 64 -2.01 -13.22 -17.89
C ARG A 64 -2.61 -13.18 -16.47
N PRO A 65 -3.93 -13.26 -16.32
CA PRO A 65 -4.55 -13.20 -14.99
C PRO A 65 -4.20 -14.43 -14.15
N VAL A 66 -4.08 -14.23 -12.84
CA VAL A 66 -4.01 -15.32 -11.85
C VAL A 66 -5.38 -15.95 -11.68
N GLU A 67 -6.42 -15.12 -11.58
CA GLU A 67 -7.80 -15.55 -11.34
C GLU A 67 -8.79 -14.77 -12.22
N ALA A 68 -9.91 -15.42 -12.57
CA ALA A 68 -10.99 -14.76 -13.30
C ALA A 68 -11.73 -13.78 -12.38
N MET A 69 -12.20 -12.66 -12.94
CA MET A 69 -12.92 -11.58 -12.23
C MET A 69 -14.21 -11.24 -12.93
N ASP A 70 -15.04 -12.26 -13.15
CA ASP A 70 -16.20 -12.16 -14.06
C ASP A 70 -17.51 -11.96 -13.32
N SER A 71 -17.56 -12.15 -11.99
CA SER A 71 -18.81 -12.05 -11.24
C SER A 71 -19.24 -10.60 -10.98
N PRO A 72 -20.54 -10.34 -10.82
CA PRO A 72 -21.05 -9.04 -10.39
C PRO A 72 -20.46 -8.59 -9.05
N ALA A 73 -20.21 -9.52 -8.12
CA ALA A 73 -19.61 -9.24 -6.82
C ALA A 73 -18.16 -8.78 -6.96
N ASP A 74 -17.37 -9.40 -7.86
CA ASP A 74 -16.00 -8.98 -8.14
C ASP A 74 -15.96 -7.56 -8.67
N ARG A 75 -16.82 -7.25 -9.66
CA ARG A 75 -16.93 -5.90 -10.22
C ARG A 75 -17.37 -4.86 -9.20
N ALA A 76 -18.25 -5.20 -8.26
CA ALA A 76 -18.65 -4.31 -7.17
C ALA A 76 -17.47 -4.03 -6.23
N SER A 77 -16.73 -5.07 -5.85
CA SER A 77 -15.52 -4.94 -5.01
C SER A 77 -14.44 -4.08 -5.67
N ILE A 78 -14.16 -4.33 -6.95
CA ILE A 78 -13.18 -3.55 -7.73
C ILE A 78 -13.58 -2.06 -7.81
N ARG A 79 -14.87 -1.74 -7.99
CA ARG A 79 -15.33 -0.33 -8.00
C ARG A 79 -15.03 0.39 -6.69
N ILE A 80 -15.11 -0.31 -5.55
CA ILE A 80 -14.75 0.27 -4.26
C ILE A 80 -13.23 0.49 -4.18
N ASP A 81 -12.41 -0.42 -4.70
CA ASP A 81 -10.96 -0.26 -4.77
C ASP A 81 -10.57 0.93 -5.67
N VAL A 82 -11.25 1.11 -6.79
CA VAL A 82 -11.07 2.30 -7.64
C VAL A 82 -11.39 3.58 -6.86
N LEU A 83 -12.47 3.60 -6.08
CA LEU A 83 -12.80 4.75 -5.23
C LEU A 83 -11.68 5.08 -4.23
N TYR A 84 -11.15 4.06 -3.53
CA TYR A 84 -9.99 4.24 -2.64
C TYR A 84 -8.79 4.81 -3.39
N THR A 85 -8.48 4.24 -4.55
CA THR A 85 -7.38 4.72 -5.39
C THR A 85 -7.57 6.19 -5.79
N LEU A 86 -8.76 6.59 -6.21
CA LEU A 86 -9.03 7.99 -6.56
C LEU A 86 -8.89 8.92 -5.36
N ILE A 87 -9.37 8.53 -4.17
CA ILE A 87 -9.24 9.32 -2.94
C ILE A 87 -7.77 9.57 -2.62
N HIS A 88 -6.91 8.54 -2.71
CA HIS A 88 -5.49 8.66 -2.37
C HIS A 88 -4.69 9.32 -3.52
N ARG A 89 -4.82 8.85 -4.75
CA ARG A 89 -3.99 9.31 -5.88
C ARG A 89 -4.32 10.73 -6.35
N LEU A 90 -5.59 11.14 -6.28
CA LEU A 90 -5.96 12.52 -6.61
C LEU A 90 -5.76 13.51 -5.44
N GLY A 91 -5.13 13.07 -4.36
CA GLY A 91 -4.73 13.92 -3.24
C GLY A 91 -5.84 14.30 -2.28
N LEU A 92 -7.06 13.74 -2.38
CA LEU A 92 -8.17 14.08 -1.46
C LEU A 92 -7.86 13.69 -0.01
N PHE A 93 -7.24 12.54 0.19
CA PHE A 93 -6.78 12.11 1.51
C PHE A 93 -5.70 13.06 2.04
N ARG A 94 -4.71 13.40 1.23
CA ARG A 94 -3.63 14.32 1.60
C ARG A 94 -4.15 15.73 1.91
N LEU A 95 -5.13 16.20 1.14
CA LEU A 95 -5.78 17.48 1.40
C LEU A 95 -6.49 17.48 2.77
N ALA A 96 -7.14 16.38 3.14
CA ALA A 96 -7.75 16.25 4.46
C ALA A 96 -6.70 16.30 5.58
N LEU A 97 -5.53 15.66 5.41
CA LEU A 97 -4.43 15.72 6.38
C LEU A 97 -3.84 17.13 6.49
N PHE A 98 -3.66 17.81 5.37
CA PHE A 98 -3.17 19.19 5.33
C PHE A 98 -4.00 20.13 6.23
N PHE A 99 -5.32 20.02 6.21
CA PHE A 99 -6.19 20.86 7.05
C PHE A 99 -6.40 20.34 8.48
N THR A 100 -5.98 19.12 8.78
CA THR A 100 -6.27 18.52 10.10
C THR A 100 -5.03 18.17 10.89
N LEU A 101 -4.08 17.46 10.32
CA LEU A 101 -2.94 16.86 11.02
C LEU A 101 -1.63 17.62 10.80
N ASP A 102 -1.37 18.09 9.55
CA ASP A 102 -0.10 18.75 9.21
C ASP A 102 0.20 19.98 10.10
N PRO A 103 -0.77 20.84 10.45
CA PRO A 103 -0.51 21.97 11.35
C PRO A 103 0.05 21.54 12.73
N TRP A 104 -0.33 20.38 13.24
CA TRP A 104 0.22 19.85 14.48
C TRP A 104 1.68 19.40 14.33
N PHE A 105 2.03 18.80 13.19
CA PHE A 105 3.41 18.48 12.88
C PHE A 105 4.26 19.75 12.74
N ASP A 106 3.75 20.78 12.09
CA ASP A 106 4.48 22.05 11.91
C ASP A 106 4.76 22.71 13.26
N VAL A 107 3.80 22.73 14.17
CA VAL A 107 3.98 23.24 15.53
C VAL A 107 5.01 22.39 16.29
N ALA A 108 4.89 21.06 16.25
CA ALA A 108 5.78 20.16 16.98
C ALA A 108 7.22 20.25 16.47
N PHE A 109 7.43 20.17 15.16
CA PHE A 109 8.77 20.28 14.56
C PHE A 109 9.34 21.70 14.65
N GLY A 110 8.49 22.73 14.59
CA GLY A 110 8.87 24.13 14.85
C GLY A 110 9.41 24.31 16.27
N ALA A 111 8.72 23.75 17.26
CA ALA A 111 9.15 23.78 18.66
C ALA A 111 10.49 23.04 18.87
N LEU A 112 10.67 21.87 18.24
CA LEU A 112 11.93 21.11 18.28
C LEU A 112 13.10 21.94 17.71
N ARG A 113 12.91 22.56 16.53
CA ARG A 113 13.92 23.41 15.92
C ARG A 113 14.26 24.63 16.79
N THR A 114 13.26 25.25 17.39
CA THR A 114 13.46 26.40 18.32
C THR A 114 14.23 25.95 19.58
N ALA A 115 14.04 24.71 20.03
CA ALA A 115 14.78 24.12 21.14
C ALA A 115 16.22 23.67 20.76
N GLY A 116 16.65 23.89 19.51
CA GLY A 116 17.99 23.54 19.03
C GLY A 116 18.15 22.14 18.43
N TYR A 117 17.06 21.39 18.28
CA TYR A 117 17.09 20.09 17.59
C TYR A 117 16.96 20.31 16.09
N GLY A 118 18.07 20.19 15.37
CA GLY A 118 18.10 20.32 13.91
C GLY A 118 17.59 19.07 13.19
N THR A 119 17.29 19.24 11.90
CA THR A 119 17.05 18.11 10.99
C THR A 119 18.39 17.41 10.69
N PHE A 120 18.37 16.08 10.70
CA PHE A 120 19.54 15.28 10.35
C PHE A 120 19.57 15.02 8.85
N HIS A 121 20.37 15.79 8.10
CA HIS A 121 20.44 15.69 6.65
C HIS A 121 21.32 14.52 6.19
N LEU A 122 20.68 13.44 5.72
CA LEU A 122 21.40 12.24 5.26
C LEU A 122 22.23 12.51 3.99
N ASP A 123 21.79 13.41 3.14
CA ASP A 123 22.49 13.84 1.93
C ASP A 123 23.79 14.64 2.23
N GLN A 124 23.95 15.16 3.44
CA GLN A 124 25.12 15.92 3.87
C GLN A 124 26.16 15.11 4.65
N LEU A 125 25.95 13.81 4.86
CA LEU A 125 26.83 12.94 5.66
C LEU A 125 28.24 12.83 5.07
N TRP A 126 28.37 12.80 3.76
CA TRP A 126 29.64 12.68 3.04
C TRP A 126 29.62 13.63 1.82
N PRO A 127 30.07 14.89 2.00
CA PRO A 127 30.10 15.88 0.93
C PRO A 127 30.83 15.39 -0.32
N GLY A 128 30.26 15.64 -1.49
CA GLY A 128 30.76 15.16 -2.78
C GLY A 128 30.36 13.72 -3.15
N VAL A 129 29.70 12.99 -2.22
CA VAL A 129 29.19 11.65 -2.45
C VAL A 129 27.68 11.57 -2.19
N THR A 130 27.27 11.80 -0.95
CA THR A 130 25.85 11.65 -0.53
C THR A 130 24.98 12.81 -0.98
N ASP A 131 25.54 13.95 -1.31
CA ASP A 131 24.87 15.13 -1.89
C ASP A 131 24.58 15.01 -3.41
N LYS A 132 25.13 13.98 -4.07
CA LYS A 132 24.76 13.68 -5.47
C LYS A 132 23.34 13.18 -5.56
N ALA A 133 22.50 13.80 -6.38
CA ALA A 133 21.06 13.53 -6.48
C ALA A 133 20.68 12.05 -6.58
N ALA A 134 21.40 11.26 -7.38
CA ALA A 134 21.15 9.82 -7.51
C ALA A 134 21.55 9.03 -6.25
N VAL A 135 22.58 9.45 -5.54
CA VAL A 135 23.06 8.79 -4.31
C VAL A 135 22.13 9.12 -3.16
N SER A 136 21.78 10.41 -2.98
CA SER A 136 20.84 10.83 -1.95
C SER A 136 19.46 10.18 -2.15
N LEU A 137 18.95 10.15 -3.38
CA LEU A 137 17.69 9.47 -3.71
C LEU A 137 17.73 7.99 -3.31
N LEU A 138 18.81 7.27 -3.62
CA LEU A 138 18.97 5.86 -3.24
C LEU A 138 19.02 5.69 -1.71
N ILE A 139 19.73 6.54 -1.00
CA ILE A 139 19.82 6.49 0.47
C ILE A 139 18.45 6.70 1.08
N TYR A 140 17.73 7.75 0.67
CA TYR A 140 16.39 8.02 1.17
C TYR A 140 15.41 6.88 0.82
N LEU A 141 15.46 6.36 -0.40
CA LEU A 141 14.63 5.23 -0.81
C LEU A 141 14.86 4.00 0.08
N LEU A 142 16.14 3.67 0.37
CA LEU A 142 16.47 2.54 1.25
C LEU A 142 15.98 2.77 2.68
N VAL A 143 16.09 4.00 3.21
CA VAL A 143 15.60 4.33 4.56
C VAL A 143 14.08 4.24 4.61
N PHE A 144 13.36 4.81 3.65
CA PHE A 144 11.90 4.74 3.62
C PHE A 144 11.39 3.32 3.42
N ASP A 145 12.03 2.52 2.56
CA ASP A 145 11.67 1.13 2.35
C ASP A 145 11.92 0.26 3.61
N PHE A 146 13.00 0.55 4.34
CA PHE A 146 13.26 -0.08 5.64
C PHE A 146 12.18 0.26 6.68
N ILE A 147 11.80 1.53 6.77
CA ILE A 147 10.72 1.98 7.66
C ILE A 147 9.38 1.37 7.26
N ALA A 148 9.08 1.34 5.96
CA ALA A 148 7.88 0.71 5.42
C ALA A 148 7.82 -0.79 5.76
N TYR A 149 8.93 -1.52 5.63
CA TYR A 149 9.01 -2.92 6.06
C TYR A 149 8.64 -3.12 7.54
N TRP A 150 9.24 -2.32 8.45
CA TRP A 150 8.97 -2.44 9.88
C TRP A 150 7.57 -2.01 10.25
N THR A 151 7.05 -0.99 9.61
CA THR A 151 5.68 -0.51 9.82
C THR A 151 4.68 -1.56 9.35
N HIS A 152 4.87 -2.11 8.15
CA HIS A 152 4.04 -3.18 7.59
C HIS A 152 4.09 -4.46 8.45
N ARG A 153 5.28 -4.85 8.91
CA ARG A 153 5.42 -5.95 9.86
C ARG A 153 4.71 -5.65 11.18
N GLY A 154 4.76 -4.40 11.66
CA GLY A 154 4.02 -3.93 12.83
C GLY A 154 2.51 -4.04 12.67
N GLN A 155 1.96 -3.69 11.50
CA GLN A 155 0.54 -3.85 11.16
C GLN A 155 0.05 -5.29 11.30
N HIS A 156 0.93 -6.26 11.04
CA HIS A 156 0.64 -7.69 11.19
C HIS A 156 0.88 -8.24 12.59
N GLN A 157 1.82 -7.69 13.35
CA GLN A 157 2.22 -8.23 14.66
C GLN A 157 1.50 -7.60 15.84
N LEU A 158 1.03 -6.35 15.69
CA LEU A 158 0.29 -5.64 16.72
C LEU A 158 -1.21 -5.84 16.50
N GLU A 159 -1.88 -6.52 17.46
CA GLU A 159 -3.30 -6.90 17.35
C GLU A 159 -4.22 -5.72 17.03
N TRP A 160 -4.03 -4.58 17.72
CA TRP A 160 -4.84 -3.39 17.49
C TRP A 160 -4.63 -2.82 16.09
N TRP A 161 -3.41 -2.91 15.55
CA TRP A 161 -3.10 -2.39 14.22
C TRP A 161 -3.61 -3.34 13.12
N TRP A 162 -3.45 -4.66 13.33
CA TRP A 162 -4.05 -5.66 12.46
C TRP A 162 -5.55 -5.49 12.29
N ARG A 163 -6.28 -5.11 13.34
CA ARG A 163 -7.73 -4.86 13.27
C ARG A 163 -8.12 -3.77 12.28
N LEU A 164 -7.24 -2.82 12.00
CA LEU A 164 -7.39 -1.81 10.95
C LEU A 164 -6.86 -2.34 9.60
N HIS A 165 -5.62 -2.86 9.60
CA HIS A 165 -4.91 -3.31 8.41
C HIS A 165 -5.56 -4.54 7.75
N SER A 166 -6.29 -5.36 8.50
CA SER A 166 -7.04 -6.49 7.97
C SER A 166 -8.08 -6.12 6.90
N LEU A 167 -8.51 -4.86 6.81
CA LEU A 167 -9.33 -4.37 5.70
C LEU A 167 -8.56 -4.43 4.38
N HIS A 168 -7.27 -4.06 4.38
CA HIS A 168 -6.40 -4.18 3.22
C HIS A 168 -6.28 -5.65 2.76
N HIS A 169 -6.12 -6.58 3.69
CA HIS A 169 -6.06 -8.00 3.42
C HIS A 169 -7.42 -8.65 3.08
N SER A 170 -8.54 -7.99 3.35
CA SER A 170 -9.88 -8.55 3.12
C SER A 170 -10.23 -8.74 1.64
N GLN A 171 -9.37 -8.31 0.74
CA GLN A 171 -9.56 -8.39 -0.70
C GLN A 171 -9.45 -9.83 -1.20
N ARG A 172 -10.59 -10.37 -1.69
CA ARG A 172 -10.67 -11.72 -2.26
C ARG A 172 -10.26 -11.76 -3.73
N GLN A 173 -10.24 -10.61 -4.40
CA GLN A 173 -9.84 -10.42 -5.79
C GLN A 173 -8.82 -9.28 -5.84
N MET A 174 -7.54 -9.62 -5.76
CA MET A 174 -6.49 -8.63 -5.89
C MET A 174 -6.39 -8.09 -7.30
N THR A 175 -6.37 -6.77 -7.42
CA THR A 175 -6.12 -6.04 -8.67
C THR A 175 -5.16 -4.89 -8.42
N MET A 176 -4.68 -4.26 -9.50
CA MET A 176 -3.87 -3.04 -9.42
C MET A 176 -4.51 -1.88 -8.65
N TRP A 177 -5.80 -1.99 -8.31
CA TRP A 177 -6.55 -0.99 -7.53
C TRP A 177 -6.60 -1.32 -6.04
N SER A 178 -6.16 -2.53 -5.65
CA SER A 178 -6.37 -3.05 -4.30
C SER A 178 -5.40 -2.51 -3.26
N ASP A 179 -4.26 -1.94 -3.68
CA ASP A 179 -3.22 -1.37 -2.80
C ASP A 179 -3.77 -0.26 -1.90
N ASN A 180 -4.66 0.58 -2.42
CA ASN A 180 -5.23 1.71 -1.68
C ASN A 180 -6.42 1.34 -0.80
N ARG A 181 -6.94 0.11 -0.83
CA ARG A 181 -7.99 -0.34 0.09
C ARG A 181 -7.44 -0.43 1.50
N SER A 182 -7.59 0.63 2.27
CA SER A 182 -7.12 0.72 3.64
C SER A 182 -8.15 1.39 4.55
N HIS A 183 -8.08 1.10 5.84
CA HIS A 183 -8.81 1.89 6.81
C HIS A 183 -8.17 3.28 6.90
N LEU A 184 -8.96 4.36 6.87
CA LEU A 184 -8.41 5.73 6.87
C LEU A 184 -7.50 6.00 8.07
N LEU A 185 -7.83 5.46 9.25
CA LEU A 185 -6.95 5.59 10.41
C LEU A 185 -5.63 4.83 10.24
N ASP A 186 -5.61 3.68 9.55
CA ASP A 186 -4.39 2.98 9.19
C ASP A 186 -3.53 3.84 8.25
N SER A 187 -4.16 4.44 7.24
CA SER A 187 -3.48 5.38 6.32
C SER A 187 -2.92 6.61 7.06
N VAL A 188 -3.67 7.17 8.03
CA VAL A 188 -3.18 8.29 8.87
C VAL A 188 -1.95 7.89 9.66
N LEU A 189 -1.94 6.70 10.26
CA LEU A 189 -0.79 6.20 11.04
C LEU A 189 0.43 6.01 10.15
N MET A 190 0.25 5.40 8.97
CA MET A 190 1.33 5.19 8.00
C MET A 190 1.90 6.53 7.51
N ASP A 191 1.05 7.45 7.06
CA ASP A 191 1.47 8.79 6.61
C ASP A 191 2.20 9.55 7.73
N SER A 192 1.71 9.47 8.97
CA SER A 192 2.36 10.10 10.12
C SER A 192 3.78 9.59 10.33
N VAL A 193 3.99 8.27 10.27
CA VAL A 193 5.35 7.70 10.40
C VAL A 193 6.26 8.20 9.29
N ILE A 194 5.78 8.20 8.05
CA ILE A 194 6.57 8.64 6.88
C ILE A 194 6.91 10.14 6.98
N VAL A 195 5.94 10.98 7.34
CA VAL A 195 6.15 12.43 7.51
C VAL A 195 7.14 12.72 8.65
N ILE A 196 7.00 12.04 9.79
CA ILE A 196 7.93 12.19 10.92
C ILE A 196 9.35 11.83 10.48
N VAL A 197 9.53 10.70 9.82
CA VAL A 197 10.85 10.28 9.32
C VAL A 197 11.39 11.29 8.30
N ALA A 198 10.57 11.73 7.33
CA ALA A 198 10.97 12.71 6.34
C ALA A 198 11.47 14.02 6.97
N GLN A 199 10.77 14.53 7.98
CA GLN A 199 11.15 15.73 8.73
C GLN A 199 12.44 15.54 9.54
N LEU A 200 12.65 14.35 10.10
CA LEU A 200 13.85 14.06 10.90
C LEU A 200 15.11 13.93 10.04
N ILE A 201 15.02 13.36 8.84
CA ILE A 201 16.16 13.06 7.97
C ILE A 201 16.35 14.09 6.85
N GLY A 202 15.48 15.08 6.72
CA GLY A 202 15.65 16.24 5.85
C GLY A 202 15.62 15.93 4.35
N VAL A 203 14.73 15.03 3.92
CA VAL A 203 14.58 14.72 2.50
C VAL A 203 14.03 15.93 1.72
N ALA A 204 14.60 16.23 0.57
CA ALA A 204 14.10 17.30 -0.31
C ALA A 204 12.72 16.92 -0.88
N SER A 205 11.84 17.92 -1.03
CA SER A 205 10.44 17.70 -1.41
C SER A 205 10.28 17.00 -2.75
N ASP A 206 11.10 17.32 -3.74
CA ASP A 206 11.10 16.69 -5.07
C ASP A 206 11.55 15.22 -5.00
N GLN A 207 12.57 14.91 -4.21
CA GLN A 207 12.98 13.54 -3.97
C GLN A 207 11.93 12.75 -3.20
N PHE A 208 11.29 13.37 -2.21
CA PHE A 208 10.21 12.75 -1.45
C PHE A 208 9.02 12.39 -2.35
N ILE A 209 8.58 13.32 -3.22
CA ILE A 209 7.51 13.07 -4.20
C ILE A 209 7.89 11.89 -5.11
N LEU A 210 9.12 11.84 -5.59
CA LEU A 210 9.60 10.77 -6.48
C LEU A 210 9.62 9.41 -5.75
N ILE A 211 10.13 9.35 -4.51
CA ILE A 211 10.16 8.12 -3.70
C ILE A 211 8.74 7.60 -3.49
N VAL A 212 7.83 8.46 -3.02
CA VAL A 212 6.43 8.09 -2.80
C VAL A 212 5.77 7.62 -4.09
N ALA A 213 6.01 8.33 -5.21
CA ALA A 213 5.43 7.97 -6.50
C ALA A 213 5.91 6.59 -6.99
N LEU A 214 7.20 6.29 -6.86
CA LEU A 214 7.78 4.99 -7.22
C LEU A 214 7.25 3.86 -6.33
N THR A 215 7.21 4.10 -5.02
CA THR A 215 6.69 3.12 -4.05
C THR A 215 5.23 2.79 -4.35
N GLN A 216 4.39 3.79 -4.44
CA GLN A 216 2.97 3.63 -4.73
C GLN A 216 2.69 2.92 -6.06
N LEU A 217 3.42 3.25 -7.12
CA LEU A 217 3.25 2.60 -8.42
C LEU A 217 3.69 1.13 -8.36
N SER A 218 4.77 0.85 -7.62
CA SER A 218 5.25 -0.52 -7.36
C SER A 218 4.22 -1.33 -6.58
N GLU A 219 3.62 -0.76 -5.53
CA GLU A 219 2.58 -1.41 -4.73
C GLU A 219 1.34 -1.74 -5.56
N SER A 220 0.86 -0.80 -6.39
CA SER A 220 -0.24 -1.09 -7.33
C SER A 220 0.09 -2.22 -8.30
N PHE A 221 1.33 -2.28 -8.80
CA PHE A 221 1.79 -3.37 -9.65
C PHE A 221 1.89 -4.70 -8.90
N GLN A 222 2.36 -4.69 -7.66
CA GLN A 222 2.46 -5.88 -6.80
C GLN A 222 1.08 -6.48 -6.48
N HIS A 223 0.06 -5.65 -6.34
CA HIS A 223 -1.33 -6.07 -6.16
C HIS A 223 -2.00 -6.54 -7.46
N ALA A 224 -1.39 -6.30 -8.61
CA ALA A 224 -2.01 -6.62 -9.89
C ALA A 224 -2.35 -8.13 -10.01
N ASN A 225 -3.53 -8.41 -10.58
CA ASN A 225 -3.96 -9.78 -10.90
C ASN A 225 -3.16 -10.33 -12.09
N VAL A 226 -1.88 -10.51 -11.91
CA VAL A 226 -1.00 -10.94 -12.99
C VAL A 226 -0.13 -12.14 -12.59
N ARG A 227 -0.10 -13.15 -13.46
CA ARG A 227 0.76 -14.31 -13.29
C ARG A 227 2.17 -13.99 -13.82
N LEU A 228 2.97 -13.34 -12.98
CA LEU A 228 4.31 -12.89 -13.32
C LEU A 228 5.32 -13.38 -12.28
N TRP A 229 6.46 -13.83 -12.75
CA TRP A 229 7.60 -14.25 -11.96
C TRP A 229 8.87 -13.59 -12.52
N PHE A 230 9.63 -12.94 -11.65
CA PHE A 230 10.85 -12.21 -12.02
C PHE A 230 12.10 -13.11 -12.13
N GLY A 231 11.95 -14.43 -12.03
CA GLY A 231 13.07 -15.34 -11.96
C GLY A 231 13.72 -15.37 -10.57
N ARG A 232 14.65 -16.31 -10.40
CA ARG A 232 15.31 -16.53 -9.09
C ARG A 232 16.08 -15.32 -8.56
N VAL A 233 16.64 -14.50 -9.45
CA VAL A 233 17.39 -13.29 -9.09
C VAL A 233 16.46 -12.11 -8.89
N GLY A 234 15.59 -11.82 -9.87
CA GLY A 234 14.70 -10.67 -9.82
C GLY A 234 13.76 -10.66 -8.60
N GLU A 235 13.27 -11.85 -8.17
CA GLU A 235 12.47 -11.98 -6.95
C GLU A 235 13.20 -11.59 -5.66
N ARG A 236 14.53 -11.51 -5.68
CA ARG A 236 15.36 -11.07 -4.55
C ARG A 236 15.76 -9.60 -4.63
N LEU A 237 15.56 -8.99 -5.79
CA LEU A 237 15.91 -7.59 -6.04
C LEU A 237 14.71 -6.66 -5.93
N TRP A 238 13.52 -7.15 -6.30
CA TRP A 238 12.30 -6.34 -6.29
C TRP A 238 11.08 -7.19 -5.92
N VAL A 239 10.17 -6.64 -5.11
CA VAL A 239 8.93 -7.30 -4.71
C VAL A 239 8.04 -7.48 -5.94
N SER A 240 7.77 -8.74 -6.31
CA SER A 240 6.93 -9.07 -7.47
C SER A 240 5.46 -9.22 -7.09
N PRO A 241 4.53 -9.19 -8.06
CA PRO A 241 3.12 -9.53 -7.83
C PRO A 241 2.91 -10.89 -7.17
N ARG A 242 3.74 -11.88 -7.53
CA ARG A 242 3.71 -13.22 -6.91
C ARG A 242 4.15 -13.18 -5.45
N PHE A 243 5.28 -12.51 -5.15
CA PHE A 243 5.82 -12.40 -3.80
C PHE A 243 4.84 -11.72 -2.86
N HIS A 244 4.25 -10.61 -3.30
CA HIS A 244 3.27 -9.85 -2.53
C HIS A 244 1.91 -10.59 -2.43
N ARG A 245 1.51 -11.32 -3.48
CA ARG A 245 0.31 -12.16 -3.40
C ARG A 245 0.42 -13.27 -2.34
N LEU A 246 1.62 -13.83 -2.13
CA LEU A 246 1.85 -14.78 -1.04
C LEU A 246 1.67 -14.11 0.33
N HIS A 247 2.01 -12.82 0.45
CA HIS A 247 1.73 -12.03 1.64
C HIS A 247 0.21 -11.90 1.88
N HIS A 248 -0.60 -11.68 0.85
CA HIS A 248 -2.05 -11.58 0.92
C HIS A 248 -2.78 -12.94 0.95
N SER A 249 -2.07 -14.07 1.01
CA SER A 249 -2.73 -15.38 1.00
C SER A 249 -3.57 -15.62 2.26
N ILE A 250 -4.69 -16.32 2.11
CA ILE A 250 -5.56 -16.68 3.23
C ILE A 250 -4.77 -17.47 4.27
N GLY A 251 -4.86 -17.07 5.54
CA GLY A 251 -4.14 -17.67 6.64
C GLY A 251 -2.86 -16.93 7.04
N ILE A 252 -2.47 -15.89 6.31
CA ILE A 252 -1.47 -14.90 6.74
C ILE A 252 -2.17 -13.80 7.52
N GLY A 253 -1.46 -13.17 8.43
CA GLY A 253 -1.95 -12.07 9.22
C GLY A 253 -1.32 -12.07 10.60
N HIS A 254 -2.04 -11.58 11.59
CA HIS A 254 -1.57 -11.55 12.98
C HIS A 254 -1.65 -12.90 13.71
N GLU A 255 -2.07 -13.95 13.05
CA GLU A 255 -2.41 -15.22 13.69
C GLU A 255 -1.16 -15.95 14.21
N LYS A 256 -1.07 -16.00 15.53
CA LYS A 256 -0.02 -16.77 16.25
C LYS A 256 -0.41 -18.23 16.49
N GLN A 257 -1.68 -18.57 16.25
CA GLN A 257 -2.22 -19.93 16.46
C GLN A 257 -2.52 -20.60 15.12
N ALA A 258 -2.39 -21.91 15.08
CA ALA A 258 -2.80 -22.69 13.93
C ALA A 258 -4.29 -22.50 13.65
N PRO A 259 -4.73 -22.49 12.36
CA PRO A 259 -6.12 -22.35 12.00
C PRO A 259 -6.99 -23.40 12.70
N THR A 260 -8.17 -22.99 13.19
CA THR A 260 -9.14 -23.89 13.80
C THR A 260 -9.53 -25.03 12.85
N LEU A 261 -9.68 -24.72 11.55
CA LEU A 261 -9.91 -25.69 10.49
C LEU A 261 -8.79 -26.74 10.35
N LEU A 262 -7.55 -26.42 10.71
CA LEU A 262 -6.43 -27.37 10.70
C LEU A 262 -6.42 -28.24 11.96
N THR A 263 -6.96 -27.77 13.07
CA THR A 263 -7.04 -28.50 14.34
C THR A 263 -8.32 -29.34 14.45
N SER A 264 -9.43 -28.91 13.82
CA SER A 264 -10.74 -29.60 13.85
C SER A 264 -10.96 -30.58 12.70
N CYS A 265 -9.94 -30.95 11.98
CA CYS A 265 -10.01 -31.78 10.77
C CYS A 265 -10.52 -33.25 10.99
N GLY A 266 -11.06 -33.54 12.18
CA GLY A 266 -11.78 -34.77 12.44
C GLY A 266 -13.29 -34.71 12.14
N SER A 267 -13.85 -33.54 11.82
CA SER A 267 -15.30 -33.32 11.77
C SER A 267 -15.85 -32.72 10.48
N LEU A 268 -15.05 -32.46 9.44
CA LEU A 268 -15.60 -32.10 8.13
C LEU A 268 -16.02 -33.37 7.39
N PRO A 269 -17.28 -33.42 6.88
CA PRO A 269 -17.72 -34.55 6.07
C PRO A 269 -16.80 -34.77 4.87
N PRO A 270 -16.53 -36.03 4.47
CA PRO A 270 -15.77 -36.29 3.25
C PRO A 270 -16.47 -35.65 2.05
N GLY A 271 -15.82 -34.69 1.38
CA GLY A 271 -16.35 -34.01 0.20
C GLY A 271 -16.86 -32.59 0.42
N GLU A 272 -16.88 -32.07 1.64
CA GLU A 272 -17.17 -30.66 1.87
C GLU A 272 -15.92 -29.81 1.61
N ALA A 273 -15.84 -29.33 0.36
CA ALA A 273 -14.76 -28.51 -0.10
C ALA A 273 -14.95 -27.07 0.43
N LEU A 274 -13.93 -26.52 1.07
CA LEU A 274 -13.82 -25.10 1.26
C LEU A 274 -13.93 -24.45 -0.14
N ARG A 275 -15.05 -23.81 -0.47
CA ARG A 275 -15.23 -23.10 -1.75
C ARG A 275 -14.38 -21.82 -1.74
N LEU A 276 -13.08 -21.99 -1.72
CA LEU A 276 -12.15 -20.98 -2.14
C LEU A 276 -12.27 -20.92 -3.67
N ARG A 277 -12.56 -19.77 -4.25
CA ARG A 277 -12.76 -19.68 -5.71
C ARG A 277 -11.57 -20.26 -6.45
N PRO A 278 -11.79 -21.15 -7.42
CA PRO A 278 -10.72 -21.83 -8.13
C PRO A 278 -10.07 -20.91 -9.17
N GLY A 279 -8.78 -21.03 -9.28
CA GLY A 279 -8.12 -20.81 -10.56
C GLY A 279 -8.71 -21.78 -11.61
N LYS A 280 -8.70 -21.39 -12.91
CA LYS A 280 -9.30 -22.14 -14.04
C LYS A 280 -9.64 -23.59 -13.71
N ALA A 281 -10.92 -23.95 -13.81
CA ALA A 281 -11.48 -25.30 -13.75
C ALA A 281 -12.22 -25.72 -12.47
N GLY A 282 -12.87 -24.82 -11.75
CA GLY A 282 -13.98 -25.22 -10.87
C GLY A 282 -13.63 -26.19 -9.72
N SER A 283 -12.38 -26.49 -9.45
CA SER A 283 -11.98 -27.40 -8.38
C SER A 283 -11.90 -26.65 -7.04
N ALA A 284 -12.69 -27.06 -6.09
CA ALA A 284 -12.57 -26.64 -4.72
C ALA A 284 -11.23 -27.10 -4.14
N VAL A 285 -10.51 -26.21 -3.44
CA VAL A 285 -9.30 -26.59 -2.71
C VAL A 285 -9.69 -27.54 -1.58
N THR A 286 -9.10 -28.72 -1.55
CA THR A 286 -9.37 -29.70 -0.49
C THR A 286 -8.71 -29.29 0.81
N VAL A 287 -9.22 -29.80 1.94
CA VAL A 287 -8.59 -29.55 3.26
C VAL A 287 -7.14 -30.03 3.29
N GLY A 288 -6.78 -31.06 2.53
CA GLY A 288 -5.42 -31.54 2.39
C GLY A 288 -4.51 -30.54 1.67
N GLU A 289 -5.01 -29.94 0.59
CA GLU A 289 -4.30 -28.88 -0.13
C GLU A 289 -4.17 -27.62 0.73
N TYR A 290 -5.21 -27.22 1.46
CA TYR A 290 -5.12 -26.11 2.40
C TYR A 290 -4.07 -26.35 3.49
N LYS A 291 -3.95 -27.58 4.03
CA LYS A 291 -2.88 -27.95 4.97
C LYS A 291 -1.49 -27.85 4.36
N ALA A 292 -1.33 -28.26 3.10
CA ALA A 292 -0.06 -28.13 2.37
C ALA A 292 0.33 -26.67 2.12
N TYR A 293 -0.66 -25.78 2.05
CA TYR A 293 -0.50 -24.33 1.85
C TYR A 293 -0.56 -23.53 3.15
N ALA A 294 -0.60 -24.16 4.33
CA ALA A 294 -0.66 -23.43 5.59
C ALA A 294 0.54 -22.47 5.71
N PRO A 295 0.30 -21.16 5.78
CA PRO A 295 1.37 -20.19 5.83
C PRO A 295 2.09 -20.24 7.18
N LYS A 296 3.30 -19.69 7.19
CA LYS A 296 4.07 -19.47 8.39
C LYS A 296 3.28 -18.55 9.34
N LEU A 297 3.12 -18.98 10.61
CA LEU A 297 2.43 -18.15 11.60
C LEU A 297 3.16 -16.82 11.81
N GLY A 298 2.41 -15.73 12.01
CA GLY A 298 2.96 -14.40 12.22
C GLY A 298 3.29 -13.62 10.94
N GLY A 299 2.89 -14.15 9.77
CA GLY A 299 3.03 -13.48 8.49
C GLY A 299 4.40 -13.66 7.81
N GLN A 300 4.48 -13.22 6.57
CA GLN A 300 5.65 -13.31 5.69
C GLN A 300 5.61 -12.22 4.62
N ASN A 301 6.75 -11.96 3.95
CA ASN A 301 6.83 -11.09 2.79
C ASN A 301 6.33 -9.66 3.06
N PHE A 302 6.86 -9.01 4.11
CA PHE A 302 6.48 -7.66 4.51
C PHE A 302 7.17 -6.56 3.69
N GLY A 303 8.14 -6.89 2.85
CA GLY A 303 8.86 -5.94 2.00
C GLY A 303 7.92 -5.17 1.08
N VAL A 304 8.17 -3.86 0.95
CA VAL A 304 7.37 -2.97 0.10
C VAL A 304 8.01 -2.83 -1.28
N LEU A 305 9.28 -2.44 -1.36
CA LEU A 305 10.02 -2.43 -2.63
C LEU A 305 11.03 -3.57 -2.72
N LEU A 306 11.81 -3.76 -1.67
CA LEU A 306 12.97 -4.65 -1.67
C LEU A 306 12.73 -5.85 -0.76
N PRO A 307 12.81 -7.09 -1.27
CA PRO A 307 12.70 -8.30 -0.47
C PRO A 307 13.91 -8.55 0.46
N CYS A 308 14.96 -7.72 0.33
CA CYS A 308 16.18 -7.87 1.14
C CYS A 308 15.90 -7.79 2.65
N TRP A 309 14.92 -7.00 3.08
CA TRP A 309 14.52 -6.92 4.49
C TRP A 309 13.88 -8.23 4.95
N ASP A 310 13.00 -8.82 4.15
CA ASP A 310 12.44 -10.14 4.44
C ASP A 310 13.51 -11.22 4.50
N MET A 311 14.52 -11.16 3.62
CA MET A 311 15.65 -12.08 3.64
C MET A 311 16.50 -11.89 4.90
N LEU A 312 16.79 -10.65 5.26
CA LEU A 312 17.60 -10.30 6.43
C LEU A 312 16.92 -10.72 7.75
N PHE A 313 15.61 -10.48 7.86
CA PHE A 313 14.84 -10.76 9.08
C PHE A 313 14.09 -12.10 9.07
N GLY A 314 14.36 -12.96 8.08
CA GLY A 314 13.87 -14.34 8.01
C GLY A 314 12.36 -14.47 7.76
N THR A 315 11.75 -13.47 7.12
CA THR A 315 10.32 -13.44 6.76
C THR A 315 10.06 -13.71 5.27
N ALA A 316 11.11 -13.91 4.45
CA ALA A 316 10.97 -14.16 3.02
C ALA A 316 10.38 -15.53 2.72
N ASN A 317 9.39 -15.56 1.81
CA ASN A 317 8.87 -16.77 1.18
C ASN A 317 8.90 -16.61 -0.35
N PHE A 318 9.72 -17.42 -1.02
CA PHE A 318 9.90 -17.40 -2.48
C PHE A 318 9.22 -18.56 -3.19
N GLU A 319 8.29 -19.28 -2.56
CA GLU A 319 7.59 -20.39 -3.19
C GLU A 319 6.86 -19.96 -4.47
N LEU A 320 6.97 -20.80 -5.52
CA LEU A 320 6.35 -20.54 -6.83
C LEU A 320 4.89 -20.99 -6.85
N ARG A 321 4.04 -20.21 -6.17
CA ARG A 321 2.60 -20.46 -6.14
C ARG A 321 1.82 -19.13 -6.14
N TYR A 322 0.53 -19.22 -6.41
CA TYR A 322 -0.42 -18.11 -6.46
C TYR A 322 -1.64 -18.48 -5.64
N ASP A 323 -1.56 -18.24 -4.34
CA ASP A 323 -2.60 -18.62 -3.39
C ASP A 323 -3.84 -17.72 -3.51
N PRO A 324 -5.03 -18.22 -3.08
CA PRO A 324 -6.19 -17.38 -2.87
C PRO A 324 -5.91 -16.29 -1.83
N THR A 325 -6.45 -15.10 -2.06
CA THR A 325 -6.26 -13.94 -1.17
C THR A 325 -7.45 -13.70 -0.25
N GLY A 326 -7.24 -13.02 0.85
CA GLY A 326 -8.27 -12.69 1.84
C GLY A 326 -7.81 -12.91 3.27
N VAL A 327 -8.67 -12.61 4.23
CA VAL A 327 -8.44 -12.86 5.65
C VAL A 327 -9.09 -14.19 6.05
N ARG A 328 -8.41 -14.96 6.86
CA ARG A 328 -8.87 -16.28 7.29
C ARG A 328 -10.22 -16.26 8.00
N ASP A 329 -10.50 -15.24 8.80
CA ASP A 329 -11.76 -15.13 9.52
C ASP A 329 -12.98 -14.85 8.61
N GLN A 330 -12.77 -14.35 7.39
CA GLN A 330 -13.83 -14.29 6.37
C GLN A 330 -14.33 -15.70 6.00
N VAL A 331 -13.44 -16.71 6.06
CA VAL A 331 -13.75 -18.09 5.73
C VAL A 331 -14.22 -18.86 6.96
N GLU A 332 -13.47 -18.79 8.07
CA GLU A 332 -13.73 -19.55 9.28
C GLU A 332 -14.93 -19.01 10.08
N LYS A 333 -15.09 -17.70 10.14
CA LYS A 333 -16.08 -17.03 10.99
C LYS A 333 -17.16 -16.27 10.19
N GLN A 334 -17.10 -16.33 8.85
CA GLN A 334 -17.95 -15.54 7.97
C GLN A 334 -17.96 -14.05 8.31
N ARG A 335 -16.79 -13.53 8.75
CA ARG A 335 -16.67 -12.14 9.19
C ARG A 335 -16.91 -11.20 8.02
N ASP A 336 -17.78 -10.23 8.24
CA ASP A 336 -18.05 -9.15 7.28
C ASP A 336 -17.02 -8.04 7.38
N TYR A 337 -16.46 -7.63 6.24
CA TYR A 337 -15.56 -6.49 6.11
C TYR A 337 -16.23 -5.27 5.45
N GLY A 338 -17.50 -5.39 5.07
CA GLY A 338 -18.29 -4.34 4.44
C GLY A 338 -18.23 -4.37 2.91
N SER A 339 -19.33 -4.02 2.29
CA SER A 339 -19.51 -4.01 0.83
C SER A 339 -19.32 -2.64 0.19
N GLY A 340 -19.08 -1.56 0.97
CA GLY A 340 -18.90 -0.20 0.49
C GLY A 340 -17.91 0.57 1.36
N PHE A 341 -17.46 1.72 0.86
CA PHE A 341 -16.43 2.55 1.52
C PHE A 341 -16.77 2.82 3.00
N TRP A 342 -17.90 3.42 3.29
CA TRP A 342 -18.27 3.79 4.67
C TRP A 342 -18.53 2.59 5.57
N SER A 343 -19.13 1.51 5.04
CA SER A 343 -19.34 0.29 5.82
C SER A 343 -18.00 -0.36 6.19
N GLN A 344 -17.02 -0.34 5.30
CA GLN A 344 -15.66 -0.84 5.56
C GLN A 344 -14.96 -0.03 6.65
N GLN A 345 -15.04 1.30 6.59
CA GLN A 345 -14.48 2.18 7.62
C GLN A 345 -15.15 1.94 8.97
N TRP A 346 -16.48 1.90 9.01
CA TRP A 346 -17.23 1.68 10.24
C TRP A 346 -16.96 0.30 10.87
N LEU A 347 -16.94 -0.75 10.09
CA LEU A 347 -16.62 -2.09 10.58
C LEU A 347 -15.16 -2.20 11.05
N GLY A 348 -14.22 -1.49 10.41
CA GLY A 348 -12.85 -1.36 10.88
C GLY A 348 -12.77 -0.74 12.28
N MET A 349 -13.50 0.36 12.51
CA MET A 349 -13.60 0.97 13.84
C MET A 349 -14.21 0.00 14.87
N LYS A 350 -15.27 -0.71 14.51
CA LYS A 350 -15.84 -1.72 15.41
C LYS A 350 -14.84 -2.81 15.76
N ARG A 351 -14.06 -3.32 14.76
CA ARG A 351 -13.00 -4.31 15.00
C ARG A 351 -11.92 -3.76 15.94
N LEU A 352 -11.50 -2.49 15.76
CA LEU A 352 -10.52 -1.85 16.62
C LEU A 352 -10.93 -1.94 18.11
N PHE A 353 -12.21 -1.73 18.39
CA PHE A 353 -12.77 -1.80 19.75
C PHE A 353 -13.30 -3.20 20.13
N GLY A 354 -13.03 -4.24 19.36
CA GLY A 354 -13.46 -5.60 19.65
C GLY A 354 -14.98 -5.83 19.58
N ARG A 355 -15.68 -5.04 18.77
CA ARG A 355 -17.16 -5.06 18.64
C ARG A 355 -17.65 -5.64 17.29
N ALA A 356 -16.78 -6.21 16.47
CA ALA A 356 -17.11 -6.83 15.17
C ALA A 356 -16.36 -8.13 14.95
#